data_fd8f80a68037eefec06c826ff81c6caf
#
_entry.id   fd8f80a68037eefec06c826ff81c6caf
#
_cell.length_a   1.000
_cell.length_b   1.000
_cell.length_c   1.000
_cell.angle_alpha   90.00
_cell.angle_beta   90.00
_cell.angle_gamma   90.00
#
_symmetry.space_group_name_H-M   'P 1'
#
loop_
_entity.id
_entity.type
_entity.pdbx_description
1 polymer ?
#
loop_
_entity_poly.entity_id
_entity_poly.type
_entity_poly.pdbx_seq_one_letter_code
_entity_poly.pdbx_strand_id
1 'polypeptide(L)'
;MSRVYNFSAGPAVLPEEVLQEAAAEMMDYKGSGMSVMEMSHRSKWFDDIIKDAEKDLRELMNIPDNYKVLFLQGGASQFFAEVPMNLMKNKKAGYIITGQWAKKAFAEAKIYGDAVELASSADETFSYIPDCSDLPITDDMDYVYICENNTIYGTKYKKLPNTKGKNLVADVSSCFLSEPVDVSKYAVIYGGVQKNVGPAGVVIAIIREDLITDDCLPGTPTMLKWKTQADNDSLYNTPPCYGIYICGKVFKWLKKMGGLSVMKERNEEKAKILYDFLDQSKLFKGTVRKEDRSLMNVPFVTGDAELDAKFVKEATAARFVNLKGHRTVGGMRASIYNAMPKEGVEKLVEFMKKFEEENA
;
A
#
# COMPACT_ATOMS: atom_id res chain seq x y z
N MET A 1 -15.65 -14.11 -21.52
CA MET A 1 -15.31 -14.93 -20.32
C MET A 1 -15.41 -14.04 -19.10
N SER A 2 -16.02 -14.50 -18.00
CA SER A 2 -16.00 -13.76 -16.74
C SER A 2 -14.56 -13.66 -16.19
N ARG A 3 -14.22 -12.57 -15.48
CA ARG A 3 -12.89 -12.42 -14.86
C ARG A 3 -12.70 -13.44 -13.73
N VAL A 4 -11.46 -13.79 -13.41
CA VAL A 4 -11.11 -14.57 -12.21
C VAL A 4 -11.17 -13.69 -10.96
N TYR A 5 -11.38 -14.29 -9.79
CA TYR A 5 -11.18 -13.60 -8.51
C TYR A 5 -9.68 -13.61 -8.17
N ASN A 6 -9.03 -12.46 -8.36
CA ASN A 6 -7.59 -12.32 -8.18
C ASN A 6 -7.26 -11.80 -6.76
N PHE A 7 -6.72 -12.65 -5.92
CA PHE A 7 -6.31 -12.36 -4.53
C PHE A 7 -4.82 -12.00 -4.40
N SER A 8 -4.19 -11.58 -5.51
CA SER A 8 -2.78 -11.20 -5.51
C SER A 8 -2.49 -10.05 -4.53
N ALA A 9 -1.38 -10.14 -3.83
CA ALA A 9 -0.92 -9.09 -2.92
C ALA A 9 -0.30 -7.87 -3.61
N GLY A 10 0.00 -7.99 -4.89
CA GLY A 10 0.56 -6.91 -5.72
C GLY A 10 1.54 -7.42 -6.78
N PRO A 11 1.41 -6.99 -8.06
CA PRO A 11 0.28 -6.20 -8.56
C PRO A 11 -1.08 -6.86 -8.30
N ALA A 12 -2.07 -6.06 -7.93
CA ALA A 12 -3.36 -6.54 -7.45
C ALA A 12 -4.51 -6.25 -8.44
N VAL A 13 -5.71 -6.71 -8.07
CA VAL A 13 -6.93 -6.46 -8.84
C VAL A 13 -7.20 -4.95 -8.96
N LEU A 14 -7.61 -4.50 -10.14
CA LEU A 14 -8.09 -3.14 -10.41
C LEU A 14 -9.60 -3.13 -10.62
N PRO A 15 -10.28 -2.00 -10.36
CA PRO A 15 -11.70 -1.86 -10.65
C PRO A 15 -11.99 -2.13 -12.13
N GLU A 16 -12.99 -2.94 -12.42
CA GLU A 16 -13.31 -3.31 -13.79
C GLU A 16 -13.74 -2.11 -14.63
N GLU A 17 -14.52 -1.19 -14.04
CA GLU A 17 -14.92 0.07 -14.69
C GLU A 17 -13.69 0.87 -15.14
N VAL A 18 -12.65 0.96 -14.30
CA VAL A 18 -11.40 1.67 -14.64
C VAL A 18 -10.70 1.01 -15.83
N LEU A 19 -10.65 -0.33 -15.86
CA LEU A 19 -10.03 -1.06 -16.97
C LEU A 19 -10.84 -0.91 -18.26
N GLN A 20 -12.18 -0.91 -18.20
CA GLN A 20 -13.06 -0.71 -19.35
C GLN A 20 -12.91 0.70 -19.92
N GLU A 21 -12.89 1.73 -19.06
CA GLU A 21 -12.65 3.11 -19.48
C GLU A 21 -11.27 3.28 -20.13
N ALA A 22 -10.23 2.71 -19.51
CA ALA A 22 -8.87 2.77 -20.05
C ALA A 22 -8.76 2.05 -21.40
N ALA A 23 -9.45 0.92 -21.57
CA ALA A 23 -9.51 0.20 -22.85
C ALA A 23 -10.23 1.02 -23.93
N ALA A 24 -11.31 1.70 -23.59
CA ALA A 24 -12.04 2.55 -24.53
C ALA A 24 -11.21 3.78 -24.99
N GLU A 25 -10.36 4.31 -24.13
CA GLU A 25 -9.48 5.45 -24.42
C GLU A 25 -8.09 5.04 -24.94
N MET A 26 -7.84 3.72 -25.14
CA MET A 26 -6.49 3.20 -25.43
C MET A 26 -5.90 3.79 -26.72
N MET A 27 -6.70 3.97 -27.77
CA MET A 27 -6.25 4.47 -29.06
C MET A 27 -6.47 5.98 -29.23
N ASP A 28 -7.42 6.54 -28.50
CA ASP A 28 -7.81 7.94 -28.61
C ASP A 28 -8.30 8.50 -27.27
N TYR A 29 -7.38 9.12 -26.53
CA TYR A 29 -7.73 9.80 -25.28
C TYR A 29 -8.50 11.08 -25.56
N LYS A 30 -9.81 11.09 -25.30
CA LYS A 30 -10.70 12.26 -25.38
C LYS A 30 -10.62 13.03 -26.70
N GLY A 31 -10.46 12.35 -27.83
CA GLY A 31 -10.38 12.99 -29.15
C GLY A 31 -9.00 13.58 -29.48
N SER A 32 -7.97 13.24 -28.75
CA SER A 32 -6.59 13.68 -29.02
C SER A 32 -5.96 12.99 -30.24
N GLY A 33 -6.56 11.88 -30.70
CA GLY A 33 -6.02 11.04 -31.76
C GLY A 33 -4.80 10.20 -31.34
N MET A 34 -4.50 10.13 -30.01
CA MET A 34 -3.37 9.36 -29.50
C MET A 34 -3.66 8.69 -28.16
N SER A 35 -2.92 7.63 -27.87
CA SER A 35 -2.91 6.99 -26.55
C SER A 35 -2.20 7.85 -25.52
N VAL A 36 -2.62 7.72 -24.22
CA VAL A 36 -1.86 8.32 -23.11
C VAL A 36 -0.42 7.76 -23.05
N MET A 37 -0.18 6.54 -23.55
CA MET A 37 1.16 5.91 -23.55
C MET A 37 2.15 6.59 -24.52
N GLU A 38 1.66 7.28 -25.54
CA GLU A 38 2.50 7.91 -26.58
C GLU A 38 2.49 9.45 -26.53
N MET A 39 1.66 10.04 -25.65
CA MET A 39 1.61 11.50 -25.54
C MET A 39 2.79 12.08 -24.77
N SER A 40 3.27 13.23 -25.19
CA SER A 40 4.31 13.97 -24.46
C SER A 40 3.81 14.33 -23.06
N HIS A 41 4.62 14.05 -22.04
CA HIS A 41 4.35 14.50 -20.66
C HIS A 41 4.36 16.03 -20.50
N ARG A 42 4.85 16.78 -21.50
CA ARG A 42 4.83 18.24 -21.55
C ARG A 42 3.65 18.78 -22.36
N SER A 43 2.77 17.91 -22.87
CA SER A 43 1.56 18.31 -23.56
C SER A 43 0.50 18.81 -22.58
N LYS A 44 -0.39 19.69 -23.06
CA LYS A 44 -1.56 20.10 -22.27
C LYS A 44 -2.43 18.92 -21.84
N TRP A 45 -2.53 17.87 -22.65
CA TRP A 45 -3.29 16.67 -22.33
C TRP A 45 -2.78 15.96 -21.08
N PHE A 46 -1.44 15.81 -20.96
CA PHE A 46 -0.87 15.15 -19.79
C PHE A 46 -0.84 16.08 -18.57
N ASP A 47 -0.64 17.39 -18.76
CA ASP A 47 -0.76 18.38 -17.69
C ASP A 47 -2.15 18.31 -17.02
N ASP A 48 -3.21 18.22 -17.83
CA ASP A 48 -4.58 18.04 -17.32
C ASP A 48 -4.73 16.69 -16.57
N ILE A 49 -4.11 15.60 -17.06
CA ILE A 49 -4.17 14.27 -16.42
C ILE A 49 -3.54 14.29 -15.03
N ILE A 50 -2.32 14.80 -14.91
CA ILE A 50 -1.59 14.77 -13.64
C ILE A 50 -2.19 15.73 -12.61
N LYS A 51 -2.63 16.91 -13.04
CA LYS A 51 -3.31 17.89 -12.18
C LYS A 51 -4.67 17.39 -11.68
N ASP A 52 -5.45 16.78 -12.56
CA ASP A 52 -6.71 16.14 -12.17
C ASP A 52 -6.47 15.00 -11.15
N ALA A 53 -5.43 14.17 -11.36
CA ALA A 53 -5.08 13.10 -10.44
C ALA A 53 -4.66 13.64 -9.06
N GLU A 54 -3.83 14.69 -9.03
CA GLU A 54 -3.44 15.34 -7.76
C GLU A 54 -4.66 15.94 -7.05
N LYS A 55 -5.50 16.67 -7.77
CA LYS A 55 -6.72 17.28 -7.24
C LYS A 55 -7.64 16.22 -6.61
N ASP A 56 -7.92 15.15 -7.34
CA ASP A 56 -8.81 14.08 -6.86
C ASP A 56 -8.23 13.38 -5.62
N LEU A 57 -6.91 13.17 -5.58
CA LEU A 57 -6.24 12.60 -4.39
C LEU A 57 -6.31 13.54 -3.18
N ARG A 58 -6.08 14.85 -3.39
CA ARG A 58 -6.20 15.85 -2.32
C ARG A 58 -7.61 15.89 -1.74
N GLU A 59 -8.63 15.85 -2.59
CA GLU A 59 -10.03 15.83 -2.15
C GLU A 59 -10.35 14.53 -1.39
N LEU A 60 -9.92 13.34 -1.86
CA LEU A 60 -10.17 12.07 -1.22
C LEU A 60 -9.58 11.97 0.19
N MET A 61 -8.38 12.49 0.38
CA MET A 61 -7.63 12.40 1.64
C MET A 61 -7.69 13.66 2.49
N ASN A 62 -8.38 14.73 2.04
CA ASN A 62 -8.35 16.04 2.70
C ASN A 62 -6.90 16.51 2.97
N ILE A 63 -6.03 16.42 1.95
CA ILE A 63 -4.61 16.78 2.09
C ILE A 63 -4.47 18.28 2.34
N PRO A 64 -3.87 18.72 3.45
CA PRO A 64 -3.65 20.13 3.74
C PRO A 64 -2.74 20.82 2.69
N ASP A 65 -2.90 22.14 2.51
CA ASP A 65 -2.15 22.89 1.50
C ASP A 65 -0.64 22.91 1.75
N ASN A 66 -0.20 22.73 2.98
CA ASN A 66 1.21 22.63 3.36
C ASN A 66 1.84 21.25 3.14
N TYR A 67 1.24 20.44 2.27
CA TYR A 67 1.80 19.18 1.79
C TYR A 67 1.93 19.19 0.27
N LYS A 68 3.04 18.67 -0.23
CA LYS A 68 3.22 18.36 -1.67
C LYS A 68 2.82 16.92 -1.95
N VAL A 69 2.17 16.73 -3.10
CA VAL A 69 1.88 15.40 -3.65
C VAL A 69 2.83 15.18 -4.82
N LEU A 70 3.59 14.10 -4.76
CA LEU A 70 4.56 13.74 -5.79
C LEU A 70 4.19 12.39 -6.41
N PHE A 71 4.26 12.33 -7.75
CA PHE A 71 4.13 11.09 -8.53
C PHE A 71 5.51 10.66 -9.00
N LEU A 72 6.06 9.63 -8.37
CA LEU A 72 7.45 9.23 -8.51
C LEU A 72 7.57 7.81 -9.10
N GLN A 73 8.80 7.40 -9.41
CA GLN A 73 9.14 6.09 -9.95
C GLN A 73 9.85 5.23 -8.89
N GLY A 74 10.34 4.05 -9.26
CA GLY A 74 11.23 3.23 -8.44
C GLY A 74 10.55 2.27 -7.47
N GLY A 75 9.23 2.37 -7.28
CA GLY A 75 8.50 1.58 -6.30
C GLY A 75 8.81 1.97 -4.85
N ALA A 76 8.03 1.45 -3.89
CA ALA A 76 8.23 1.72 -2.47
C ALA A 76 9.62 1.31 -1.96
N SER A 77 10.28 0.34 -2.61
CA SER A 77 11.62 -0.10 -2.22
C SER A 77 12.69 0.96 -2.46
N GLN A 78 12.55 1.83 -3.48
CA GLN A 78 13.45 2.96 -3.68
C GLN A 78 13.28 4.00 -2.56
N PHE A 79 12.05 4.16 -2.05
CA PHE A 79 11.77 5.06 -0.93
C PHE A 79 12.48 4.65 0.37
N PHE A 80 12.83 3.39 0.54
CA PHE A 80 13.65 2.97 1.69
C PHE A 80 15.00 3.70 1.72
N ALA A 81 15.56 4.05 0.54
CA ALA A 81 16.75 4.87 0.40
C ALA A 81 16.43 6.38 0.36
N GLU A 82 15.37 6.78 -0.35
CA GLU A 82 15.01 8.20 -0.49
C GLU A 82 14.68 8.87 0.85
N VAL A 83 13.99 8.16 1.76
CA VAL A 83 13.64 8.68 3.08
C VAL A 83 14.88 9.09 3.87
N PRO A 84 15.87 8.21 4.13
CA PRO A 84 17.07 8.65 4.84
C PRO A 84 17.89 9.67 4.05
N MET A 85 17.97 9.60 2.73
CA MET A 85 18.71 10.58 1.92
C MET A 85 18.16 12.00 2.08
N ASN A 86 16.84 12.17 2.21
CA ASN A 86 16.21 13.48 2.33
C ASN A 86 15.98 13.93 3.78
N LEU A 87 15.90 13.01 4.75
CA LEU A 87 15.49 13.37 6.13
C LEU A 87 16.54 13.12 7.19
N MET A 88 17.52 12.23 7.00
CA MET A 88 18.42 11.76 8.07
C MET A 88 19.58 12.74 8.30
N LYS A 89 19.26 13.98 8.64
CA LYS A 89 20.22 15.10 8.78
C LYS A 89 21.17 14.90 9.96
N ASN A 90 20.67 14.43 11.11
CA ASN A 90 21.45 14.11 12.30
C ASN A 90 22.06 12.71 12.25
N LYS A 91 21.93 12.01 11.10
CA LYS A 91 22.40 10.63 10.92
C LYS A 91 21.75 9.61 11.85
N LYS A 92 20.55 9.88 12.39
CA LYS A 92 19.87 8.97 13.30
C LYS A 92 18.36 8.95 13.08
N ALA A 93 17.76 7.76 13.05
CA ALA A 93 16.30 7.60 12.89
C ALA A 93 15.79 6.35 13.60
N GLY A 94 14.51 6.37 14.00
CA GLY A 94 13.86 5.27 14.68
C GLY A 94 12.97 4.45 13.74
N TYR A 95 12.98 3.14 13.88
CA TYR A 95 12.18 2.20 13.09
C TYR A 95 11.39 1.25 13.97
N ILE A 96 10.11 1.05 13.64
CA ILE A 96 9.26 0.04 14.29
C ILE A 96 9.13 -1.14 13.32
N ILE A 97 9.62 -2.31 13.71
CA ILE A 97 9.79 -3.48 12.83
C ILE A 97 8.61 -4.43 13.01
N THR A 98 7.56 -4.23 12.23
CA THR A 98 6.33 -5.04 12.27
C THR A 98 6.19 -5.99 11.07
N GLY A 99 7.24 -6.12 10.26
CA GLY A 99 7.23 -7.00 9.10
C GLY A 99 8.46 -6.85 8.21
N GLN A 100 8.46 -7.64 7.13
CA GLN A 100 9.60 -7.72 6.22
C GLN A 100 9.90 -6.38 5.52
N TRP A 101 8.88 -5.57 5.22
CA TRP A 101 9.09 -4.29 4.53
C TRP A 101 9.73 -3.26 5.45
N ALA A 102 9.24 -3.12 6.69
CA ALA A 102 9.89 -2.30 7.70
C ALA A 102 11.32 -2.77 7.99
N LYS A 103 11.57 -4.09 8.04
CA LYS A 103 12.92 -4.66 8.20
C LYS A 103 13.85 -4.29 7.04
N LYS A 104 13.35 -4.28 5.79
CA LYS A 104 14.13 -3.85 4.62
C LYS A 104 14.43 -2.36 4.65
N ALA A 105 13.44 -1.53 4.98
CA ALA A 105 13.63 -0.10 5.12
C ALA A 105 14.66 0.23 6.23
N PHE A 106 14.59 -0.47 7.35
CA PHE A 106 15.57 -0.38 8.43
C PHE A 106 16.99 -0.75 7.99
N ALA A 107 17.13 -1.87 7.25
CA ALA A 107 18.43 -2.30 6.74
C ALA A 107 19.01 -1.29 5.73
N GLU A 108 18.16 -0.72 4.87
CA GLU A 108 18.57 0.31 3.91
C GLU A 108 19.02 1.59 4.63
N ALA A 109 18.27 2.05 5.64
CA ALA A 109 18.61 3.25 6.40
C ALA A 109 19.99 3.17 7.10
N LYS A 110 20.43 1.97 7.50
CA LYS A 110 21.76 1.75 8.09
C LYS A 110 22.93 2.09 7.15
N ILE A 111 22.68 2.16 5.85
CA ILE A 111 23.69 2.58 4.87
C ILE A 111 23.97 4.09 5.03
N TYR A 112 23.00 4.86 5.50
CA TYR A 112 23.04 6.32 5.55
C TYR A 112 23.33 6.87 6.94
N GLY A 113 23.06 6.11 8.00
CA GLY A 113 23.29 6.56 9.37
C GLY A 113 22.90 5.51 10.41
N ASP A 114 22.71 5.94 11.65
CA ASP A 114 22.30 5.10 12.78
C ASP A 114 20.78 4.89 12.75
N ALA A 115 20.35 3.78 12.16
CA ALA A 115 18.98 3.35 12.28
C ALA A 115 18.79 2.52 13.55
N VAL A 116 17.85 2.93 14.41
CA VAL A 116 17.57 2.33 15.72
C VAL A 116 16.24 1.56 15.65
N GLU A 117 16.24 0.30 16.06
CA GLU A 117 15.00 -0.45 16.26
C GLU A 117 14.34 0.01 17.56
N LEU A 118 13.17 0.65 17.45
CA LEU A 118 12.41 1.16 18.60
C LEU A 118 11.53 0.11 19.23
N ALA A 119 10.94 -0.74 18.42
CA ALA A 119 10.12 -1.88 18.81
C ALA A 119 10.04 -2.87 17.65
N SER A 120 9.74 -4.13 17.98
CA SER A 120 9.59 -5.20 16.99
C SER A 120 8.56 -6.24 17.46
N SER A 121 7.87 -6.88 16.53
CA SER A 121 7.03 -8.05 16.77
C SER A 121 7.59 -9.33 16.10
N ALA A 122 8.89 -9.34 15.84
CA ALA A 122 9.56 -10.49 15.23
C ALA A 122 9.55 -11.76 16.10
N ASP A 123 9.42 -11.61 17.42
CA ASP A 123 9.30 -12.68 18.42
C ASP A 123 8.11 -13.62 18.16
N GLU A 124 6.98 -13.09 17.65
CA GLU A 124 5.80 -13.87 17.26
C GLU A 124 5.56 -13.83 15.74
N THR A 125 6.61 -13.82 14.96
CA THR A 125 6.54 -13.83 13.48
C THR A 125 5.66 -12.70 12.92
N PHE A 126 5.70 -11.51 13.56
CA PHE A 126 4.95 -10.33 13.17
C PHE A 126 3.42 -10.51 13.17
N SER A 127 2.89 -11.34 14.06
CA SER A 127 1.45 -11.61 14.19
C SER A 127 0.68 -10.53 14.95
N TYR A 128 1.38 -9.52 15.48
CA TYR A 128 0.81 -8.41 16.24
C TYR A 128 1.54 -7.08 15.97
N ILE A 129 0.94 -5.98 16.42
CA ILE A 129 1.58 -4.66 16.48
C ILE A 129 2.03 -4.41 17.92
N PRO A 130 3.32 -4.10 18.19
CA PRO A 130 3.80 -3.84 19.54
C PRO A 130 3.16 -2.58 20.11
N ASP A 131 3.14 -2.47 21.45
CA ASP A 131 2.74 -1.22 22.10
C ASP A 131 3.74 -0.11 21.74
N CYS A 132 3.23 0.93 21.09
CA CYS A 132 4.01 2.08 20.64
C CYS A 132 3.65 3.37 21.40
N SER A 133 3.08 3.25 22.60
CA SER A 133 2.69 4.40 23.45
C SER A 133 3.87 5.10 24.10
N ASP A 134 4.95 4.36 24.43
CA ASP A 134 6.17 4.91 25.03
C ASP A 134 7.43 4.25 24.42
N LEU A 135 7.87 4.78 23.31
CA LEU A 135 9.05 4.31 22.58
C LEU A 135 10.34 4.99 23.07
N PRO A 136 11.52 4.31 22.99
CA PRO A 136 12.81 4.89 23.40
C PRO A 136 13.34 5.89 22.35
N ILE A 137 12.54 6.89 22.03
CA ILE A 137 12.88 7.94 21.07
C ILE A 137 13.77 8.98 21.76
N THR A 138 14.87 9.36 21.10
CA THR A 138 15.82 10.37 21.57
C THR A 138 15.73 11.65 20.75
N ASP A 139 16.16 12.78 21.33
CA ASP A 139 16.01 14.10 20.70
C ASP A 139 16.80 14.27 19.41
N ASP A 140 17.86 13.51 19.22
CA ASP A 140 18.71 13.49 18.03
C ASP A 140 18.15 12.68 16.86
N MET A 141 17.02 11.97 17.02
CA MET A 141 16.36 11.28 15.93
C MET A 141 15.64 12.24 15.00
N ASP A 142 15.83 12.07 13.69
CA ASP A 142 15.23 12.90 12.65
C ASP A 142 13.77 12.52 12.36
N TYR A 143 13.46 11.20 12.41
CA TYR A 143 12.12 10.68 12.15
C TYR A 143 11.91 9.30 12.78
N VAL A 144 10.62 8.91 12.82
CA VAL A 144 10.17 7.55 13.17
C VAL A 144 9.49 6.94 11.94
N TYR A 145 9.86 5.71 11.60
CA TYR A 145 9.36 5.00 10.41
C TYR A 145 8.45 3.82 10.78
N ILE A 146 7.35 3.69 10.05
CA ILE A 146 6.45 2.52 10.11
C ILE A 146 6.09 2.02 8.71
N CYS A 147 5.81 0.71 8.60
CA CYS A 147 5.01 0.14 7.53
C CYS A 147 3.60 -0.08 8.10
N GLU A 148 2.65 0.77 7.72
CA GLU A 148 1.36 0.88 8.42
C GLU A 148 0.50 -0.37 8.27
N ASN A 149 0.58 -1.05 7.12
CA ASN A 149 -0.07 -2.33 6.87
C ASN A 149 0.92 -3.36 6.35
N ASN A 150 1.07 -4.47 7.05
CA ASN A 150 2.05 -5.50 6.75
C ASN A 150 1.48 -6.56 5.79
N THR A 151 1.70 -6.37 4.50
CA THR A 151 1.14 -7.18 3.40
C THR A 151 1.38 -8.69 3.55
N ILE A 152 2.53 -9.08 4.09
CA ILE A 152 2.93 -10.49 4.23
C ILE A 152 2.26 -11.13 5.44
N TYR A 153 2.25 -10.40 6.56
CA TYR A 153 1.85 -10.94 7.87
C TYR A 153 0.41 -10.60 8.25
N GLY A 154 -0.25 -9.66 7.55
CA GLY A 154 -1.65 -9.32 7.75
C GLY A 154 -1.94 -8.45 8.96
N THR A 155 -0.95 -7.81 9.54
CA THR A 155 -1.13 -6.86 10.65
C THR A 155 -1.26 -5.42 10.14
N LYS A 156 -2.02 -4.59 10.85
CA LYS A 156 -2.21 -3.16 10.58
C LYS A 156 -2.25 -2.35 11.87
N TYR A 157 -1.59 -1.20 11.88
CA TYR A 157 -1.70 -0.24 12.95
C TYR A 157 -3.14 0.29 13.07
N LYS A 158 -3.75 0.14 14.25
CA LYS A 158 -5.06 0.74 14.60
C LYS A 158 -4.89 2.10 15.27
N LYS A 159 -3.72 2.33 15.86
CA LYS A 159 -3.30 3.61 16.45
C LYS A 159 -1.88 3.91 15.96
N LEU A 160 -1.63 5.16 15.63
CA LEU A 160 -0.30 5.61 15.28
C LEU A 160 0.61 5.60 16.52
N PRO A 161 1.93 5.37 16.34
CA PRO A 161 2.88 5.41 17.43
C PRO A 161 2.98 6.81 18.03
N ASN A 162 3.27 6.90 19.33
CA ASN A 162 3.65 8.14 19.96
C ASN A 162 5.10 8.48 19.57
N THR A 163 5.27 9.37 18.61
CA THR A 163 6.59 9.76 18.09
C THR A 163 7.30 10.80 18.96
N LYS A 164 6.70 11.22 20.09
CA LYS A 164 7.24 12.29 20.96
C LYS A 164 7.57 13.56 20.17
N GLY A 165 6.75 13.89 19.16
CA GLY A 165 6.91 15.07 18.31
C GLY A 165 7.89 14.91 17.14
N LYS A 166 8.50 13.74 16.93
CA LYS A 166 9.32 13.46 15.76
C LYS A 166 8.47 13.23 14.51
N ASN A 167 9.05 13.48 13.34
CA ASN A 167 8.42 13.28 12.05
C ASN A 167 8.02 11.82 11.86
N LEU A 168 6.74 11.54 11.62
CA LEU A 168 6.28 10.19 11.30
C LEU A 168 6.35 9.97 9.80
N VAL A 169 7.07 8.92 9.38
CA VAL A 169 7.16 8.46 8.00
C VAL A 169 6.44 7.11 7.89
N ALA A 170 5.47 6.99 6.99
CA ALA A 170 4.67 5.80 6.83
C ALA A 170 4.68 5.27 5.40
N ASP A 171 5.08 3.99 5.24
CA ASP A 171 4.76 3.19 4.05
C ASP A 171 3.32 2.68 4.16
N VAL A 172 2.44 3.21 3.32
CA VAL A 172 1.03 2.82 3.27
C VAL A 172 0.69 1.98 2.03
N SER A 173 1.67 1.45 1.33
CA SER A 173 1.48 0.78 0.02
C SER A 173 0.30 -0.20 -0.01
N SER A 174 0.09 -0.98 1.04
CA SER A 174 -0.97 -2.00 1.05
C SER A 174 -2.27 -1.59 1.76
N CYS A 175 -2.35 -0.37 2.27
CA CYS A 175 -3.59 0.22 2.81
C CYS A 175 -3.90 1.61 2.23
N PHE A 176 -3.16 2.06 1.21
CA PHE A 176 -3.35 3.37 0.61
C PHE A 176 -4.78 3.51 0.09
N LEU A 177 -5.48 4.58 0.49
CA LEU A 177 -6.88 4.87 0.14
C LEU A 177 -7.88 3.77 0.54
N SER A 178 -7.58 2.96 1.55
CA SER A 178 -8.51 1.95 2.07
C SER A 178 -9.51 2.51 3.09
N GLU A 179 -9.18 3.62 3.71
CA GLU A 179 -9.96 4.31 4.74
C GLU A 179 -9.54 5.79 4.87
N PRO A 180 -10.34 6.65 5.52
CA PRO A 180 -9.91 8.01 5.85
C PRO A 180 -8.71 8.00 6.80
N VAL A 181 -7.78 8.92 6.58
CA VAL A 181 -6.63 9.18 7.44
C VAL A 181 -6.49 10.68 7.71
N ASP A 182 -6.00 11.04 8.87
CA ASP A 182 -5.62 12.42 9.19
C ASP A 182 -4.19 12.67 8.74
N VAL A 183 -4.02 13.22 7.54
CA VAL A 183 -2.72 13.48 6.91
C VAL A 183 -1.83 14.35 7.80
N SER A 184 -2.41 15.24 8.61
CA SER A 184 -1.65 16.15 9.48
C SER A 184 -0.80 15.46 10.56
N LYS A 185 -1.11 14.19 10.85
CA LYS A 185 -0.34 13.37 11.81
C LYS A 185 0.93 12.76 11.23
N TYR A 186 1.14 12.90 9.94
CA TYR A 186 2.30 12.34 9.25
C TYR A 186 3.18 13.47 8.70
N ALA A 187 4.45 13.24 8.71
CA ALA A 187 5.40 14.09 7.99
C ALA A 187 5.55 13.64 6.54
N VAL A 188 5.52 12.31 6.33
CA VAL A 188 5.57 11.68 5.01
C VAL A 188 4.64 10.46 4.98
N ILE A 189 3.76 10.42 3.99
CA ILE A 189 2.99 9.23 3.60
C ILE A 189 3.45 8.85 2.20
N TYR A 190 3.82 7.60 1.98
CA TYR A 190 4.12 7.14 0.63
C TYR A 190 3.63 5.71 0.37
N GLY A 191 3.43 5.37 -0.88
CA GLY A 191 3.03 4.02 -1.24
C GLY A 191 3.25 3.70 -2.71
N GLY A 192 3.70 2.46 -2.96
CA GLY A 192 3.68 1.88 -4.30
C GLY A 192 2.23 1.56 -4.70
N VAL A 193 1.78 2.12 -5.82
CA VAL A 193 0.36 2.10 -6.21
C VAL A 193 -0.16 0.72 -6.64
N GLN A 194 0.71 -0.23 -6.97
CA GLN A 194 0.38 -1.53 -7.57
C GLN A 194 -0.48 -2.45 -6.68
N LYS A 195 -0.75 -2.06 -5.45
CA LYS A 195 -1.57 -2.85 -4.52
C LYS A 195 -3.03 -2.39 -4.55
N ASN A 196 -3.28 -1.13 -4.26
CA ASN A 196 -4.65 -0.64 -4.04
C ASN A 196 -5.07 0.53 -4.93
N VAL A 197 -4.15 1.13 -5.69
CA VAL A 197 -4.36 2.46 -6.28
C VAL A 197 -4.15 2.50 -7.79
N GLY A 198 -3.35 1.59 -8.36
CA GLY A 198 -3.03 1.61 -9.79
C GLY A 198 -2.13 0.47 -10.23
N PRO A 199 -1.50 0.55 -11.40
CA PRO A 199 -0.54 -0.44 -11.90
C PRO A 199 0.85 -0.23 -11.28
N ALA A 200 1.73 -1.25 -11.40
CA ALA A 200 3.12 -1.12 -11.01
C ALA A 200 3.84 0.01 -11.77
N GLY A 201 4.79 0.69 -11.11
CA GLY A 201 5.67 1.70 -11.72
C GLY A 201 5.53 3.10 -11.13
N VAL A 202 4.46 3.39 -10.40
CA VAL A 202 4.24 4.68 -9.72
C VAL A 202 4.40 4.51 -8.21
N VAL A 203 5.03 5.49 -7.59
CA VAL A 203 4.95 5.76 -6.15
C VAL A 203 4.28 7.11 -5.97
N ILE A 204 3.33 7.17 -5.06
CA ILE A 204 2.75 8.46 -4.63
C ILE A 204 3.33 8.78 -3.26
N ALA A 205 3.85 10.00 -3.12
CA ALA A 205 4.33 10.52 -1.86
C ALA A 205 3.62 11.82 -1.51
N ILE A 206 3.14 11.92 -0.27
CA ILE A 206 2.53 13.10 0.33
C ILE A 206 3.49 13.55 1.41
N ILE A 207 4.13 14.69 1.19
CA ILE A 207 5.27 15.14 1.99
C ILE A 207 4.97 16.54 2.53
N ARG A 208 5.13 16.73 3.83
CA ARG A 208 4.98 18.05 4.45
C ARG A 208 6.03 19.02 3.89
N GLU A 209 5.61 20.21 3.49
CA GLU A 209 6.39 21.13 2.64
C GLU A 209 7.69 21.58 3.31
N ASP A 210 7.71 21.74 4.63
CA ASP A 210 8.90 22.12 5.41
C ASP A 210 10.04 21.09 5.33
N LEU A 211 9.74 19.86 4.91
CA LEU A 211 10.74 18.80 4.73
C LEU A 211 11.35 18.75 3.31
N ILE A 212 10.79 19.51 2.38
CA ILE A 212 11.23 19.56 0.99
C ILE A 212 12.27 20.67 0.85
N THR A 213 13.52 20.35 1.10
CA THR A 213 14.63 21.30 1.15
C THR A 213 15.83 20.80 0.32
N ASP A 214 16.80 21.69 0.09
CA ASP A 214 18.08 21.30 -0.51
C ASP A 214 19.03 20.61 0.48
N ASP A 215 18.69 20.61 1.77
CA ASP A 215 19.46 20.00 2.85
C ASP A 215 19.25 18.48 2.88
N CYS A 216 19.82 17.80 1.89
CA CYS A 216 19.84 16.35 1.78
C CYS A 216 21.22 15.81 2.18
N LEU A 217 21.31 14.50 2.42
CA LEU A 217 22.62 13.87 2.65
C LEU A 217 23.55 14.11 1.47
N PRO A 218 24.86 14.37 1.72
CA PRO A 218 25.84 14.49 0.65
C PRO A 218 25.85 13.29 -0.28
N GLY A 219 25.87 13.54 -1.59
CA GLY A 219 25.84 12.49 -2.60
C GLY A 219 24.45 12.02 -2.99
N THR A 220 23.38 12.60 -2.44
CA THR A 220 22.02 12.29 -2.87
C THR A 220 21.86 12.59 -4.37
N PRO A 221 21.50 11.61 -5.21
CA PRO A 221 21.30 11.82 -6.64
C PRO A 221 20.17 12.84 -6.90
N THR A 222 20.33 13.67 -7.94
CA THR A 222 19.35 14.70 -8.31
C THR A 222 17.92 14.15 -8.43
N MET A 223 17.77 12.98 -9.04
CA MET A 223 16.47 12.32 -9.22
C MET A 223 15.78 11.91 -7.92
N LEU A 224 16.54 11.67 -6.85
CA LEU A 224 16.05 11.20 -5.55
C LEU A 224 15.87 12.34 -4.53
N LYS A 225 16.17 13.59 -4.93
CA LYS A 225 15.87 14.76 -4.12
C LYS A 225 14.40 15.14 -4.26
N TRP A 226 13.68 15.14 -3.17
CA TRP A 226 12.25 15.55 -3.18
C TRP A 226 12.03 16.97 -3.66
N LYS A 227 12.99 17.87 -3.35
CA LYS A 227 12.93 19.25 -3.86
C LYS A 227 13.03 19.31 -5.37
N THR A 228 13.89 18.54 -6.01
CA THR A 228 13.96 18.48 -7.49
C THR A 228 12.62 18.05 -8.09
N GLN A 229 11.97 17.07 -7.50
CA GLN A 229 10.67 16.60 -7.98
C GLN A 229 9.55 17.60 -7.71
N ALA A 230 9.53 18.23 -6.52
CA ALA A 230 8.53 19.22 -6.13
C ALA A 230 8.62 20.50 -6.96
N ASP A 231 9.83 21.02 -7.21
CA ASP A 231 10.06 22.22 -8.03
C ASP A 231 9.68 22.01 -9.50
N ASN A 232 9.46 20.78 -9.93
CA ASN A 232 9.09 20.42 -11.29
C ASN A 232 7.73 19.68 -11.37
N ASP A 233 6.89 19.75 -10.34
CA ASP A 233 5.56 19.13 -10.29
C ASP A 233 5.59 17.63 -10.71
N SER A 234 6.60 16.89 -10.26
CA SER A 234 6.89 15.49 -10.63
C SER A 234 7.29 15.29 -12.11
N LEU A 235 7.57 16.34 -12.84
CA LEU A 235 7.88 16.33 -14.29
C LEU A 235 9.34 16.71 -14.59
N TYR A 236 10.25 16.52 -13.62
CA TYR A 236 11.68 16.76 -13.86
C TYR A 236 12.20 15.93 -15.03
N ASN A 237 11.79 14.66 -15.11
CA ASN A 237 11.96 13.80 -16.29
C ASN A 237 10.59 13.24 -16.72
N THR A 238 10.54 12.44 -17.78
CA THR A 238 9.33 11.76 -18.22
C THR A 238 8.84 10.80 -17.12
N PRO A 239 7.64 11.05 -16.54
CA PRO A 239 7.09 10.20 -15.50
C PRO A 239 6.41 8.95 -16.11
N PRO A 240 5.96 7.99 -15.29
CA PRO A 240 5.16 6.86 -15.76
C PRO A 240 3.73 7.28 -16.13
N CYS A 241 3.59 8.02 -17.24
CA CYS A 241 2.38 8.72 -17.67
C CYS A 241 1.12 7.86 -17.61
N TYR A 242 1.17 6.66 -18.20
CA TYR A 242 0.01 5.76 -18.21
C TYR A 242 -0.36 5.27 -16.81
N GLY A 243 0.63 5.02 -15.96
CA GLY A 243 0.40 4.65 -14.57
C GLY A 243 -0.31 5.75 -13.77
N ILE A 244 0.11 7.00 -13.94
CA ILE A 244 -0.53 8.18 -13.30
C ILE A 244 -1.96 8.36 -13.81
N TYR A 245 -2.19 8.20 -15.11
CA TYR A 245 -3.52 8.24 -15.72
C TYR A 245 -4.47 7.18 -15.10
N ILE A 246 -4.00 5.93 -14.93
CA ILE A 246 -4.79 4.88 -14.29
C ILE A 246 -5.05 5.21 -12.81
N CYS A 247 -4.07 5.74 -12.08
CA CYS A 247 -4.28 6.20 -10.70
C CYS A 247 -5.39 7.26 -10.64
N GLY A 248 -5.38 8.26 -11.53
CA GLY A 248 -6.42 9.27 -11.62
C GLY A 248 -7.81 8.69 -11.89
N LYS A 249 -7.91 7.64 -12.72
CA LYS A 249 -9.19 6.92 -12.91
C LYS A 249 -9.63 6.16 -11.66
N VAL A 250 -8.70 5.57 -10.91
CA VAL A 250 -9.02 4.91 -9.63
C VAL A 250 -9.50 5.95 -8.60
N PHE A 251 -8.90 7.13 -8.55
CA PHE A 251 -9.37 8.20 -7.65
C PHE A 251 -10.80 8.64 -7.99
N LYS A 252 -11.10 8.83 -9.26
CA LYS A 252 -12.47 9.15 -9.72
C LYS A 252 -13.46 8.03 -9.38
N TRP A 253 -13.03 6.78 -9.55
CA TRP A 253 -13.83 5.63 -9.13
C TRP A 253 -14.11 5.65 -7.63
N LEU A 254 -13.10 5.91 -6.77
CA LEU A 254 -13.30 6.02 -5.32
C LEU A 254 -14.27 7.15 -4.94
N LYS A 255 -14.17 8.31 -5.59
CA LYS A 255 -15.12 9.43 -5.40
C LYS A 255 -16.54 9.01 -5.78
N LYS A 256 -16.72 8.38 -6.95
CA LYS A 256 -18.02 7.84 -7.42
C LYS A 256 -18.62 6.83 -6.44
N MET A 257 -17.78 6.03 -5.79
CA MET A 257 -18.19 5.04 -4.78
C MET A 257 -18.60 5.65 -3.44
N GLY A 258 -18.46 6.96 -3.25
CA GLY A 258 -18.80 7.67 -2.03
C GLY A 258 -17.61 8.06 -1.14
N GLY A 259 -16.39 7.98 -1.67
CA GLY A 259 -15.17 8.35 -0.97
C GLY A 259 -14.65 7.31 0.02
N LEU A 260 -13.67 7.73 0.83
CA LEU A 260 -12.92 6.79 1.69
C LEU A 260 -13.74 6.27 2.88
N SER A 261 -14.72 7.03 3.39
CA SER A 261 -15.58 6.54 4.48
C SER A 261 -16.44 5.36 4.05
N VAL A 262 -17.06 5.46 2.87
CA VAL A 262 -17.85 4.35 2.30
C VAL A 262 -16.93 3.18 1.92
N MET A 263 -15.73 3.48 1.41
CA MET A 263 -14.76 2.42 1.08
C MET A 263 -14.31 1.65 2.33
N LYS A 264 -14.10 2.35 3.45
CA LYS A 264 -13.81 1.72 4.74
C LYS A 264 -14.90 0.74 5.15
N GLU A 265 -16.17 1.16 5.14
CA GLU A 265 -17.32 0.31 5.47
C GLU A 265 -17.36 -0.95 4.61
N ARG A 266 -17.14 -0.81 3.30
CA ARG A 266 -17.07 -1.94 2.36
C ARG A 266 -15.90 -2.88 2.66
N ASN A 267 -14.74 -2.34 3.02
CA ASN A 267 -13.57 -3.13 3.38
C ASN A 267 -13.77 -3.86 4.71
N GLU A 268 -14.40 -3.23 5.70
CA GLU A 268 -14.77 -3.86 6.97
C GLU A 268 -15.77 -5.01 6.75
N GLU A 269 -16.80 -4.79 5.92
CA GLU A 269 -17.76 -5.83 5.57
C GLU A 269 -17.11 -7.04 4.90
N LYS A 270 -16.24 -6.82 3.89
CA LYS A 270 -15.51 -7.89 3.21
C LYS A 270 -14.59 -8.67 4.17
N ALA A 271 -13.82 -7.94 4.97
CA ALA A 271 -12.90 -8.55 5.92
C ALA A 271 -13.66 -9.35 6.98
N LYS A 272 -14.78 -8.83 7.48
CA LYS A 272 -15.63 -9.51 8.45
C LYS A 272 -16.12 -10.88 7.94
N ILE A 273 -16.57 -10.97 6.68
CA ILE A 273 -17.03 -12.23 6.08
C ILE A 273 -15.94 -13.31 6.17
N LEU A 274 -14.70 -12.97 5.82
CA LEU A 274 -13.60 -13.93 5.83
C LEU A 274 -13.12 -14.24 7.27
N TYR A 275 -12.97 -13.23 8.11
CA TYR A 275 -12.51 -13.42 9.49
C TYR A 275 -13.53 -14.17 10.37
N ASP A 276 -14.84 -13.89 10.21
CA ASP A 276 -15.87 -14.63 10.93
C ASP A 276 -15.85 -16.13 10.60
N PHE A 277 -15.58 -16.47 9.33
CA PHE A 277 -15.38 -17.87 8.93
C PHE A 277 -14.11 -18.45 9.56
N LEU A 278 -12.96 -17.78 9.45
CA LEU A 278 -11.68 -18.25 9.99
C LEU A 278 -11.74 -18.46 11.52
N ASP A 279 -12.49 -17.62 12.22
CA ASP A 279 -12.64 -17.72 13.68
C ASP A 279 -13.50 -18.91 14.11
N GLN A 280 -14.33 -19.46 13.24
CA GLN A 280 -15.21 -20.59 13.49
C GLN A 280 -14.72 -21.90 12.84
N SER A 281 -13.87 -21.82 11.83
CA SER A 281 -13.35 -22.96 11.07
C SER A 281 -12.57 -23.92 11.98
N LYS A 282 -12.78 -25.21 11.77
CA LYS A 282 -12.00 -26.28 12.43
C LYS A 282 -10.68 -26.52 11.72
N LEU A 283 -10.66 -26.29 10.39
CA LEU A 283 -9.52 -26.53 9.52
C LEU A 283 -8.64 -25.29 9.34
N PHE A 284 -9.24 -24.14 8.95
CA PHE A 284 -8.50 -22.94 8.64
C PHE A 284 -8.29 -22.05 9.86
N LYS A 285 -7.08 -21.53 10.03
CA LYS A 285 -6.71 -20.65 11.16
C LYS A 285 -6.08 -19.36 10.63
N GLY A 286 -6.61 -18.22 11.09
CA GLY A 286 -5.94 -16.93 10.90
C GLY A 286 -4.65 -16.85 11.72
N THR A 287 -3.63 -16.18 11.20
CA THR A 287 -2.30 -16.09 11.83
C THR A 287 -2.08 -14.81 12.62
N VAL A 288 -3.05 -13.91 12.68
CA VAL A 288 -2.94 -12.55 13.25
C VAL A 288 -3.80 -12.41 14.48
N ARG A 289 -3.30 -11.74 15.51
CA ARG A 289 -4.10 -11.36 16.69
C ARG A 289 -5.30 -10.51 16.26
N LYS A 290 -6.47 -10.74 16.84
CA LYS A 290 -7.75 -10.15 16.36
C LYS A 290 -7.74 -8.63 16.29
N GLU A 291 -7.14 -8.00 17.29
CA GLU A 291 -7.02 -6.56 17.42
C GLU A 291 -6.18 -5.90 16.31
N ASP A 292 -5.23 -6.64 15.74
CA ASP A 292 -4.24 -6.12 14.79
C ASP A 292 -4.51 -6.53 13.34
N ARG A 293 -5.63 -7.20 13.07
CA ARG A 293 -6.00 -7.73 11.75
C ARG A 293 -6.11 -6.63 10.69
N SER A 294 -5.47 -6.87 9.55
CA SER A 294 -5.59 -6.05 8.35
C SER A 294 -6.94 -6.27 7.66
N LEU A 295 -7.52 -5.18 7.11
CA LEU A 295 -8.68 -5.27 6.24
C LEU A 295 -8.29 -5.57 4.78
N MET A 296 -6.99 -5.54 4.45
CA MET A 296 -6.48 -5.67 3.09
C MET A 296 -5.84 -7.01 2.79
N ASN A 297 -5.12 -7.59 3.77
CA ASN A 297 -4.35 -8.82 3.59
C ASN A 297 -4.67 -9.79 4.72
N VAL A 298 -5.27 -10.90 4.38
CA VAL A 298 -5.73 -11.92 5.34
C VAL A 298 -4.92 -13.21 5.14
N PRO A 299 -3.85 -13.44 5.91
CA PRO A 299 -3.12 -14.70 5.91
C PRO A 299 -3.83 -15.75 6.76
N PHE A 300 -3.80 -17.01 6.32
CA PHE A 300 -4.37 -18.15 7.01
C PHE A 300 -3.66 -19.45 6.62
N VAL A 301 -3.77 -20.46 7.47
CA VAL A 301 -3.14 -21.77 7.32
C VAL A 301 -4.13 -22.88 7.69
N THR A 302 -3.87 -24.11 7.23
CA THR A 302 -4.53 -25.31 7.76
C THR A 302 -3.69 -25.98 8.89
N GLY A 303 -2.41 -25.65 8.99
CA GLY A 303 -1.44 -26.30 9.87
C GLY A 303 -0.76 -27.53 9.22
N ASP A 304 -1.17 -27.91 8.01
CA ASP A 304 -0.58 -28.97 7.20
C ASP A 304 -0.19 -28.41 5.83
N ALA A 305 1.10 -28.47 5.49
CA ALA A 305 1.65 -27.88 4.28
C ALA A 305 1.15 -28.60 2.98
N GLU A 306 0.85 -29.91 3.05
CA GLU A 306 0.30 -30.65 1.91
C GLU A 306 -1.15 -30.23 1.67
N LEU A 307 -1.92 -30.03 2.74
CA LEU A 307 -3.29 -29.57 2.67
C LEU A 307 -3.38 -28.11 2.21
N ASP A 308 -2.47 -27.24 2.65
CA ASP A 308 -2.33 -25.87 2.14
C ASP A 308 -2.08 -25.87 0.63
N ALA A 309 -1.17 -26.72 0.14
CA ALA A 309 -0.86 -26.86 -1.28
C ALA A 309 -2.04 -27.40 -2.10
N LYS A 310 -2.77 -28.39 -1.55
CA LYS A 310 -3.99 -28.93 -2.13
C LYS A 310 -5.06 -27.85 -2.29
N PHE A 311 -5.32 -27.10 -1.21
CA PHE A 311 -6.26 -25.99 -1.24
C PHE A 311 -5.92 -24.96 -2.32
N VAL A 312 -4.67 -24.50 -2.39
CA VAL A 312 -4.23 -23.51 -3.39
C VAL A 312 -4.44 -24.04 -4.81
N LYS A 313 -4.16 -25.32 -5.07
CA LYS A 313 -4.35 -25.96 -6.38
C LYS A 313 -5.83 -26.02 -6.77
N GLU A 314 -6.70 -26.46 -5.88
CA GLU A 314 -8.14 -26.58 -6.12
C GLU A 314 -8.82 -25.20 -6.23
N ALA A 315 -8.46 -24.25 -5.39
CA ALA A 315 -8.92 -22.88 -5.46
C ALA A 315 -8.55 -22.22 -6.80
N THR A 316 -7.32 -22.45 -7.29
CA THR A 316 -6.89 -21.95 -8.60
C THR A 316 -7.73 -22.55 -9.74
N ALA A 317 -8.01 -23.85 -9.69
CA ALA A 317 -8.89 -24.52 -10.66
C ALA A 317 -10.33 -23.97 -10.59
N ALA A 318 -10.81 -23.60 -9.40
CA ALA A 318 -12.09 -22.95 -9.16
C ALA A 318 -12.09 -21.43 -9.46
N ARG A 319 -11.01 -20.89 -10.05
CA ARG A 319 -10.84 -19.50 -10.48
C ARG A 319 -10.61 -18.47 -9.34
N PHE A 320 -10.21 -18.93 -8.15
CA PHE A 320 -9.66 -18.13 -7.08
C PHE A 320 -8.14 -18.16 -7.19
N VAL A 321 -7.53 -17.14 -7.78
CA VAL A 321 -6.10 -17.16 -8.13
C VAL A 321 -5.25 -16.36 -7.14
N ASN A 322 -3.97 -16.75 -7.05
CA ASN A 322 -2.95 -16.06 -6.24
C ASN A 322 -3.19 -16.10 -4.71
N LEU A 323 -3.82 -17.17 -4.21
CA LEU A 323 -4.05 -17.38 -2.78
C LEU A 323 -2.83 -17.93 -2.03
N LYS A 324 -1.79 -18.45 -2.73
CA LYS A 324 -0.59 -18.97 -2.07
C LYS A 324 0.05 -17.90 -1.19
N GLY A 325 0.31 -18.24 0.08
CA GLY A 325 0.97 -17.37 1.05
C GLY A 325 2.42 -17.07 0.70
N HIS A 326 2.99 -16.08 1.38
CA HIS A 326 4.40 -15.76 1.19
C HIS A 326 5.29 -16.86 1.79
N ARG A 327 6.43 -17.14 1.14
CA ARG A 327 7.36 -18.22 1.54
C ARG A 327 7.83 -18.17 3.01
N THR A 328 7.81 -16.99 3.64
CA THR A 328 8.23 -16.81 5.04
C THR A 328 7.13 -17.14 6.06
N VAL A 329 5.88 -17.18 5.65
CA VAL A 329 4.70 -17.48 6.49
C VAL A 329 4.12 -18.85 6.13
N GLY A 330 4.20 -19.24 4.85
CA GLY A 330 3.52 -20.43 4.33
C GLY A 330 2.02 -20.19 4.12
N GLY A 331 1.27 -21.27 4.05
CA GLY A 331 -0.18 -21.24 3.97
C GLY A 331 -0.74 -20.46 2.79
N MET A 332 -1.80 -19.74 3.06
CA MET A 332 -2.55 -18.95 2.10
C MET A 332 -2.60 -17.48 2.53
N ARG A 333 -2.89 -16.60 1.57
CA ARG A 333 -3.20 -15.20 1.83
C ARG A 333 -4.22 -14.68 0.83
N ALA A 334 -5.37 -14.24 1.32
CA ALA A 334 -6.35 -13.51 0.52
C ALA A 334 -6.08 -12.00 0.64
N SER A 335 -5.65 -11.37 -0.45
CA SER A 335 -5.55 -9.91 -0.53
C SER A 335 -6.84 -9.35 -1.12
N ILE A 336 -7.64 -8.69 -0.29
CA ILE A 336 -9.02 -8.27 -0.56
C ILE A 336 -9.14 -6.76 -0.71
N TYR A 337 -8.18 -6.14 -1.36
CA TYR A 337 -8.10 -4.70 -1.61
C TYR A 337 -9.42 -4.06 -2.05
N ASN A 338 -9.45 -2.73 -2.15
CA ASN A 338 -10.64 -1.96 -2.48
C ASN A 338 -11.42 -2.53 -3.69
N ALA A 339 -10.72 -2.91 -4.74
CA ALA A 339 -11.32 -3.38 -5.99
C ALA A 339 -11.83 -4.83 -5.96
N MET A 340 -11.51 -5.63 -4.93
CA MET A 340 -12.08 -6.97 -4.77
C MET A 340 -13.57 -6.84 -4.46
N PRO A 341 -14.47 -7.38 -5.30
CA PRO A 341 -15.90 -7.34 -5.01
C PRO A 341 -16.23 -8.21 -3.79
N LYS A 342 -17.24 -7.80 -3.02
CA LYS A 342 -17.76 -8.56 -1.87
C LYS A 342 -18.11 -10.00 -2.26
N GLU A 343 -18.77 -10.18 -3.40
CA GLU A 343 -19.11 -11.50 -3.95
C GLU A 343 -17.87 -12.42 -4.08
N GLY A 344 -16.70 -11.88 -4.43
CA GLY A 344 -15.46 -12.66 -4.53
C GLY A 344 -15.02 -13.23 -3.19
N VAL A 345 -15.22 -12.49 -2.11
CA VAL A 345 -14.92 -12.94 -0.74
C VAL A 345 -15.97 -13.95 -0.26
N GLU A 346 -17.25 -13.71 -0.53
CA GLU A 346 -18.35 -14.62 -0.21
C GLU A 346 -18.15 -15.99 -0.87
N LYS A 347 -17.87 -15.99 -2.17
CA LYS A 347 -17.59 -17.23 -2.93
C LYS A 347 -16.32 -17.95 -2.48
N LEU A 348 -15.29 -17.20 -2.06
CA LEU A 348 -14.09 -17.81 -1.48
C LEU A 348 -14.46 -18.55 -0.18
N VAL A 349 -15.25 -17.93 0.71
CA VAL A 349 -15.68 -18.54 1.96
C VAL A 349 -16.57 -19.77 1.72
N GLU A 350 -17.48 -19.73 0.74
CA GLU A 350 -18.25 -20.89 0.32
C GLU A 350 -17.34 -22.05 -0.14
N PHE A 351 -16.34 -21.73 -0.96
CA PHE A 351 -15.36 -22.72 -1.40
C PHE A 351 -14.57 -23.29 -0.23
N MET A 352 -14.13 -22.45 0.73
CA MET A 352 -13.40 -22.88 1.92
C MET A 352 -14.24 -23.80 2.80
N LYS A 353 -15.53 -23.52 3.01
CA LYS A 353 -16.45 -24.39 3.75
C LYS A 353 -16.57 -25.78 3.13
N LYS A 354 -16.77 -25.82 1.80
CA LYS A 354 -16.82 -27.10 1.07
C LYS A 354 -15.51 -27.87 1.20
N PHE A 355 -14.37 -27.19 1.03
CA PHE A 355 -13.05 -27.83 1.19
C PHE A 355 -12.85 -28.36 2.61
N GLU A 356 -13.29 -27.64 3.64
CA GLU A 356 -13.25 -28.09 5.05
C GLU A 356 -14.10 -29.36 5.23
N GLU A 357 -15.32 -29.42 4.73
CA GLU A 357 -16.20 -30.58 4.81
C GLU A 357 -15.61 -31.83 4.14
N GLU A 358 -14.81 -31.65 3.08
CA GLU A 358 -14.18 -32.73 2.32
C GLU A 358 -12.84 -33.19 2.92
N ASN A 359 -12.23 -32.42 3.83
CA ASN A 359 -10.84 -32.64 4.30
C ASN A 359 -10.66 -32.51 5.83
N ALA A 360 -11.71 -32.28 6.62
CA ALA A 360 -11.67 -32.20 8.09
C ALA A 360 -11.91 -33.53 8.79
#